data_e091ce68ca503d48be58e5970aff26bd
#
_entry.id   e091ce68ca503d48be58e5970aff26bd
#
_cell.length_a   1.000
_cell.length_b   1.000
_cell.length_c   1.000
_cell.angle_alpha   90.00
_cell.angle_beta   90.00
_cell.angle_gamma   90.00
#
_symmetry.space_group_name_H-M   'P 1'
#
loop_
_entity.id
_entity.type
_entity.pdbx_description
1 polymer ?
#
loop_
_entity_poly.entity_id
_entity_poly.type
_entity_poly.pdbx_seq_one_letter_code
_entity_poly.pdbx_strand_id
1 'polypeptide(L)'
;MKKQIGALITDFFCQYLSNEAGLSENTLKSYRDTFVLYIKYLEECGACKPRNLDIAAFTAENVSKFLDWLERERHCSASTRNQRLAALKAFCNYVIRRAPENCKGCQAILQLRIKRAPSAIVDYLPTDTIASILKQPNYGTSEGIRDLAILSFLYETGCRVQELIDVCLG
;
A
#
# COMPACT_ATOMS: atom_id res chain seq x y z
N MET A 1 30.18 -3.80 12.80
CA MET A 1 29.47 -2.47 12.77
C MET A 1 27.99 -2.72 12.68
N LYS A 2 27.20 -2.37 13.72
CA LYS A 2 25.74 -2.42 13.62
C LYS A 2 25.29 -1.38 12.60
N LYS A 3 24.79 -1.80 11.42
CA LYS A 3 24.13 -0.88 10.50
C LYS A 3 22.93 -0.29 11.24
N GLN A 4 22.89 1.03 11.40
CA GLN A 4 21.73 1.71 11.94
C GLN A 4 20.52 1.38 11.06
N ILE A 5 19.39 1.06 11.64
CA ILE A 5 18.18 0.66 10.90
C ILE A 5 17.78 1.71 9.85
N GLY A 6 18.07 2.99 10.10
CA GLY A 6 17.84 4.06 9.13
C GLY A 6 18.53 3.80 7.79
N ALA A 7 19.79 3.34 7.82
CA ALA A 7 20.50 2.97 6.60
C ALA A 7 19.85 1.77 5.90
N LEU A 8 19.39 0.76 6.65
CA LEU A 8 18.69 -0.40 6.09
C LEU A 8 17.35 0.00 5.46
N ILE A 9 16.60 0.91 6.08
CA ILE A 9 15.35 1.45 5.51
C ILE A 9 15.64 2.24 4.23
N THR A 10 16.65 3.10 4.25
CA THR A 10 17.04 3.87 3.05
C THR A 10 17.46 2.94 1.91
N ASP A 11 18.34 1.97 2.18
CA ASP A 11 18.77 0.99 1.18
C ASP A 11 17.56 0.18 0.64
N PHE A 12 16.63 -0.20 1.53
CA PHE A 12 15.42 -0.92 1.15
C PHE A 12 14.57 -0.13 0.15
N PHE A 13 14.32 1.16 0.41
CA PHE A 13 13.50 1.99 -0.49
C PHE A 13 14.24 2.41 -1.75
N CYS A 14 15.49 2.88 -1.63
CA CYS A 14 16.20 3.48 -2.74
C CYS A 14 16.84 2.45 -3.69
N GLN A 15 17.26 1.30 -3.17
CA GLN A 15 17.96 0.30 -3.97
C GLN A 15 17.09 -0.94 -4.23
N TYR A 16 16.58 -1.55 -3.16
CA TYR A 16 15.90 -2.83 -3.32
C TYR A 16 14.52 -2.70 -3.97
N LEU A 17 13.64 -1.85 -3.44
CA LEU A 17 12.28 -1.74 -3.97
C LEU A 17 12.23 -1.09 -5.36
N SER A 18 13.04 -0.05 -5.58
CA SER A 18 13.04 0.71 -6.84
C SER A 18 13.77 -0.04 -7.96
N ASN A 19 14.94 -0.62 -7.67
CA ASN A 19 15.81 -1.17 -8.71
C ASN A 19 15.73 -2.70 -8.83
N GLU A 20 15.75 -3.43 -7.69
CA GLU A 20 15.80 -4.89 -7.72
C GLU A 20 14.38 -5.52 -7.82
N ALA A 21 13.39 -4.94 -7.13
CA ALA A 21 12.04 -5.53 -7.05
C ALA A 21 11.08 -5.00 -8.13
N GLY A 22 11.42 -3.91 -8.83
CA GLY A 22 10.61 -3.38 -9.94
C GLY A 22 9.18 -3.01 -9.56
N LEU A 23 8.95 -2.57 -8.31
CA LEU A 23 7.61 -2.27 -7.82
C LEU A 23 7.08 -0.96 -8.40
N SER A 24 5.76 -0.90 -8.61
CA SER A 24 5.08 0.31 -9.07
C SER A 24 5.24 1.45 -8.05
N GLU A 25 5.24 2.70 -8.54
CA GLU A 25 5.30 3.90 -7.68
C GLU A 25 4.21 3.91 -6.60
N ASN A 26 3.01 3.43 -6.90
CA ASN A 26 1.92 3.36 -5.94
C ASN A 26 2.23 2.38 -4.79
N THR A 27 2.88 1.26 -5.11
CA THR A 27 3.34 0.32 -4.08
C THR A 27 4.43 0.94 -3.21
N LEU A 28 5.38 1.66 -3.83
CA LEU A 28 6.44 2.38 -3.09
C LEU A 28 5.85 3.43 -2.15
N LYS A 29 4.89 4.25 -2.62
CA LYS A 29 4.17 5.22 -1.80
C LYS A 29 3.46 4.54 -0.61
N SER A 30 2.72 3.46 -0.87
CA SER A 30 2.01 2.70 0.16
C SER A 30 2.95 2.11 1.23
N TYR A 31 4.10 1.58 0.81
CA TYR A 31 5.11 1.06 1.73
C TYR A 31 5.73 2.19 2.56
N ARG A 32 6.09 3.31 1.92
CA ARG A 32 6.61 4.50 2.61
C ARG A 32 5.65 5.01 3.67
N ASP A 33 4.36 5.13 3.34
CA ASP A 33 3.33 5.57 4.29
C ASP A 33 3.23 4.62 5.48
N THR A 34 3.39 3.32 5.23
CA THR A 34 3.40 2.32 6.30
C THR A 34 4.56 2.56 7.28
N PHE A 35 5.77 2.80 6.78
CA PHE A 35 6.94 3.05 7.62
C PHE A 35 6.83 4.37 8.39
N VAL A 36 6.35 5.43 7.74
CA VAL A 36 6.10 6.72 8.40
C VAL A 36 5.12 6.55 9.56
N LEU A 37 4.01 5.82 9.34
CA LEU A 37 3.02 5.57 10.40
C LEU A 37 3.57 4.67 11.51
N TYR A 38 4.32 3.63 11.16
CA TYR A 38 4.90 2.73 12.16
C TYR A 38 5.92 3.43 13.05
N ILE A 39 6.78 4.28 12.48
CA ILE A 39 7.77 5.05 13.23
C ILE A 39 7.06 6.06 14.15
N LYS A 40 6.03 6.77 13.67
CA LYS A 40 5.22 7.67 14.51
C LYS A 40 4.57 6.93 15.67
N TYR A 41 3.98 5.76 15.40
CA TYR A 41 3.39 4.93 16.44
C TYR A 41 4.41 4.52 17.51
N LEU A 42 5.60 4.08 17.11
CA LEU A 42 6.67 3.71 18.05
C LEU A 42 7.13 4.90 18.90
N GLU A 43 7.14 6.10 18.34
CA GLU A 43 7.46 7.34 19.06
C GLU A 43 6.37 7.69 20.09
N GLU A 44 5.10 7.67 19.69
CA GLU A 44 3.95 7.95 20.53
C GLU A 44 3.84 6.98 21.71
N CYS A 45 4.14 5.70 21.48
CA CYS A 45 4.15 4.68 22.52
C CYS A 45 5.42 4.68 23.40
N GLY A 46 6.38 5.58 23.14
CA GLY A 46 7.65 5.64 23.86
C GLY A 46 8.59 4.45 23.62
N ALA A 47 8.27 3.59 22.65
CA ALA A 47 9.07 2.41 22.32
C ALA A 47 10.42 2.75 21.67
N CYS A 48 10.51 3.93 21.02
CA CYS A 48 11.76 4.42 20.47
C CYS A 48 11.73 5.93 20.25
N LYS A 49 12.93 6.56 20.22
CA LYS A 49 13.09 7.93 19.75
C LYS A 49 13.48 7.92 18.29
N PRO A 50 12.93 8.80 17.42
CA PRO A 50 13.21 8.78 15.96
C PRO A 50 14.70 8.83 15.62
N ARG A 51 15.48 9.57 16.42
CA ARG A 51 16.96 9.66 16.24
C ARG A 51 17.71 8.39 16.62
N ASN A 52 17.09 7.49 17.39
CA ASN A 52 17.69 6.24 17.90
C ASN A 52 16.83 5.03 17.52
N LEU A 53 16.23 5.06 16.35
CA LEU A 53 15.49 3.92 15.84
C LEU A 53 16.44 2.73 15.70
N ASP A 54 16.23 1.67 16.48
CA ASP A 54 17.00 0.43 16.42
C ASP A 54 16.15 -0.70 15.81
N ILE A 55 16.82 -1.67 15.19
CA ILE A 55 16.20 -2.90 14.71
C ILE A 55 15.49 -3.65 15.84
N ALA A 56 15.94 -3.48 17.09
CA ALA A 56 15.30 -4.01 18.29
C ALA A 56 13.85 -3.53 18.47
N ALA A 57 13.44 -2.41 17.87
CA ALA A 57 12.05 -1.95 17.86
C ALA A 57 11.15 -2.73 16.88
N PHE A 58 11.76 -3.45 15.91
CA PHE A 58 11.04 -4.30 14.98
C PHE A 58 10.83 -5.70 15.58
N THR A 59 9.88 -5.78 16.51
CA THR A 59 9.46 -7.03 17.14
C THR A 59 8.05 -7.41 16.70
N ALA A 60 7.72 -8.69 16.75
CA ALA A 60 6.36 -9.16 16.45
C ALA A 60 5.31 -8.52 17.40
N GLU A 61 5.69 -8.25 18.64
CA GLU A 61 4.83 -7.59 19.62
C GLU A 61 4.51 -6.16 19.22
N ASN A 62 5.53 -5.34 18.90
CA ASN A 62 5.33 -3.94 18.48
C ASN A 62 4.54 -3.86 17.18
N VAL A 63 4.82 -4.74 16.22
CA VAL A 63 4.06 -4.82 14.96
C VAL A 63 2.61 -5.21 15.23
N SER A 64 2.36 -6.20 16.10
CA SER A 64 1.00 -6.60 16.47
C SER A 64 0.23 -5.43 17.10
N LYS A 65 0.81 -4.76 18.09
CA LYS A 65 0.21 -3.59 18.74
C LYS A 65 -0.06 -2.45 17.75
N PHE A 66 0.86 -2.19 16.82
CA PHE A 66 0.66 -1.23 15.74
C PHE A 66 -0.54 -1.58 14.85
N LEU A 67 -0.65 -2.86 14.47
CA LEU A 67 -1.77 -3.32 13.65
C LEU A 67 -3.12 -3.20 14.39
N ASP A 68 -3.14 -3.46 15.69
CA ASP A 68 -4.32 -3.27 16.53
C ASP A 68 -4.67 -1.79 16.69
N TRP A 69 -3.67 -0.91 16.83
CA TRP A 69 -3.84 0.54 16.86
C TRP A 69 -4.44 1.07 15.55
N LEU A 70 -3.98 0.57 14.39
CA LEU A 70 -4.56 0.94 13.10
C LEU A 70 -6.05 0.64 13.00
N GLU A 71 -6.50 -0.48 13.57
CA GLU A 71 -7.91 -0.85 13.54
C GLU A 71 -8.74 -0.05 14.57
N ARG A 72 -8.24 0.12 15.80
CA ARG A 72 -8.98 0.75 16.90
C ARG A 72 -9.02 2.27 16.79
N GLU A 73 -7.85 2.89 16.60
CA GLU A 73 -7.72 4.36 16.64
C GLU A 73 -7.86 4.99 15.25
N ARG A 74 -7.44 4.27 14.19
CA ARG A 74 -7.48 4.79 12.82
C ARG A 74 -8.61 4.21 11.99
N HIS A 75 -9.42 3.33 12.56
CA HIS A 75 -10.57 2.69 11.91
C HIS A 75 -10.24 2.08 10.54
N CYS A 76 -9.03 1.55 10.40
CA CYS A 76 -8.58 0.93 9.16
C CYS A 76 -9.27 -0.42 8.93
N SER A 77 -9.62 -0.71 7.68
CA SER A 77 -10.14 -2.01 7.29
C SER A 77 -9.11 -3.13 7.47
N ALA A 78 -9.57 -4.37 7.57
CA ALA A 78 -8.70 -5.55 7.61
C ALA A 78 -7.79 -5.63 6.36
N SER A 79 -8.27 -5.20 5.19
CA SER A 79 -7.47 -5.13 3.97
C SER A 79 -6.30 -4.14 4.10
N THR A 80 -6.56 -2.91 4.56
CA THR A 80 -5.54 -1.89 4.82
C THR A 80 -4.52 -2.36 5.85
N ARG A 81 -4.99 -2.97 6.96
CA ARG A 81 -4.13 -3.57 7.97
C ARG A 81 -3.20 -4.63 7.36
N ASN A 82 -3.74 -5.52 6.53
CA ASN A 82 -2.96 -6.58 5.88
C ASN A 82 -1.94 -6.02 4.89
N GLN A 83 -2.28 -4.98 4.14
CA GLN A 83 -1.36 -4.29 3.24
C GLN A 83 -0.17 -3.70 4.01
N ARG A 84 -0.41 -3.08 5.17
CA ARG A 84 0.67 -2.56 6.01
C ARG A 84 1.53 -3.67 6.62
N LEU A 85 0.92 -4.78 7.04
CA LEU A 85 1.68 -5.96 7.46
C LEU A 85 2.56 -6.51 6.33
N ALA A 86 2.05 -6.55 5.09
CA ALA A 86 2.82 -7.00 3.94
C ALA A 86 4.07 -6.12 3.69
N ALA A 87 3.95 -4.79 3.82
CA ALA A 87 5.09 -3.87 3.70
C ALA A 87 6.17 -4.15 4.77
N LEU A 88 5.77 -4.36 6.02
CA LEU A 88 6.70 -4.68 7.11
C LEU A 88 7.35 -6.07 6.91
N LYS A 89 6.60 -7.06 6.42
CA LYS A 89 7.14 -8.38 6.07
C LYS A 89 8.13 -8.32 4.92
N ALA A 90 7.86 -7.50 3.89
CA ALA A 90 8.79 -7.30 2.78
C ALA A 90 10.15 -6.74 3.28
N PHE A 91 10.11 -5.77 4.19
CA PHE A 91 11.33 -5.26 4.83
C PHE A 91 12.03 -6.33 5.67
N CYS A 92 11.29 -7.12 6.45
CA CYS A 92 11.88 -8.21 7.25
C CYS A 92 12.60 -9.23 6.36
N ASN A 93 12.01 -9.60 5.22
CA ASN A 93 12.65 -10.47 4.24
C ASN A 93 13.93 -9.85 3.65
N TYR A 94 13.92 -8.54 3.40
CA TYR A 94 15.10 -7.81 2.97
C TYR A 94 16.22 -7.83 4.03
N VAL A 95 15.87 -7.52 5.29
CA VAL A 95 16.84 -7.52 6.43
C VAL A 95 17.45 -8.90 6.62
N ILE A 96 16.68 -9.97 6.60
CA ILE A 96 17.17 -11.34 6.75
C ILE A 96 18.23 -11.68 5.69
N ARG A 97 18.05 -11.20 4.46
CA ARG A 97 19.00 -11.44 3.36
C ARG A 97 20.26 -10.58 3.44
N ARG A 98 20.13 -9.32 3.87
CA ARG A 98 21.23 -8.33 3.84
C ARG A 98 21.99 -8.20 5.17
N ALA A 99 21.35 -8.56 6.29
CA ALA A 99 21.90 -8.42 7.65
C ALA A 99 21.39 -9.58 8.54
N PRO A 100 21.82 -10.83 8.28
CA PRO A 100 21.30 -12.03 8.95
C PRO A 100 21.51 -12.02 10.47
N GLU A 101 22.50 -11.25 10.97
CA GLU A 101 22.73 -11.03 12.39
C GLU A 101 21.54 -10.37 13.11
N ASN A 102 20.64 -9.71 12.38
CA ASN A 102 19.46 -9.00 12.89
C ASN A 102 18.16 -9.78 12.68
N CYS A 103 18.22 -11.06 12.31
CA CYS A 103 17.07 -11.80 11.80
C CYS A 103 16.02 -12.23 12.85
N LYS A 104 16.38 -12.33 14.15
CA LYS A 104 15.46 -12.92 15.17
C LYS A 104 14.11 -12.21 15.26
N GLY A 105 14.08 -10.88 15.36
CA GLY A 105 12.84 -10.10 15.39
C GLY A 105 12.07 -10.19 14.07
N CYS A 106 12.78 -10.12 12.96
CA CYS A 106 12.21 -10.19 11.62
C CYS A 106 11.53 -11.54 11.34
N GLN A 107 12.12 -12.66 11.77
CA GLN A 107 11.52 -13.98 11.60
C GLN A 107 10.18 -14.09 12.34
N ALA A 108 10.09 -13.57 13.57
CA ALA A 108 8.85 -13.55 14.32
C ALA A 108 7.75 -12.72 13.64
N ILE A 109 8.10 -11.57 13.02
CA ILE A 109 7.15 -10.74 12.25
C ILE A 109 6.61 -11.50 11.03
N LEU A 110 7.45 -12.29 10.35
CA LEU A 110 7.02 -13.09 9.20
C LEU A 110 5.94 -14.10 9.56
N GLN A 111 5.90 -14.59 10.80
CA GLN A 111 4.90 -15.54 11.30
C GLN A 111 3.55 -14.89 11.65
N LEU A 112 3.47 -13.55 11.71
CA LEU A 112 2.20 -12.88 11.99
C LEU A 112 1.17 -13.20 10.91
N ARG A 113 -0.05 -13.55 11.34
CA ARG A 113 -1.13 -13.91 10.42
C ARG A 113 -1.82 -12.69 9.84
N ILE A 114 -2.20 -12.79 8.58
CA ILE A 114 -3.14 -11.85 7.95
C ILE A 114 -4.54 -12.11 8.49
N LYS A 115 -5.35 -11.04 8.63
CA LYS A 115 -6.76 -11.16 8.95
C LYS A 115 -7.57 -11.51 7.70
N ARG A 116 -8.61 -12.33 7.84
CA ARG A 116 -9.58 -12.52 6.77
C ARG A 116 -10.31 -11.20 6.52
N ALA A 117 -10.15 -10.65 5.33
CA ALA A 117 -10.93 -9.50 4.88
C ALA A 117 -12.19 -10.03 4.18
N PRO A 118 -13.38 -9.47 4.46
CA PRO A 118 -14.56 -9.80 3.67
C PRO A 118 -14.30 -9.39 2.21
N SER A 119 -14.65 -10.26 1.28
CA SER A 119 -14.68 -9.88 -0.13
C SER A 119 -15.86 -8.93 -0.33
N ALA A 120 -15.60 -7.74 -0.87
CA ALA A 120 -16.68 -6.85 -1.25
C ALA A 120 -17.51 -7.55 -2.33
N ILE A 121 -18.83 -7.56 -2.14
CA ILE A 121 -19.75 -7.93 -3.21
C ILE A 121 -19.65 -6.80 -4.24
N VAL A 122 -19.33 -7.16 -5.46
CA VAL A 122 -19.29 -6.17 -6.55
C VAL A 122 -20.74 -5.93 -6.99
N ASP A 123 -21.24 -4.75 -6.69
CA ASP A 123 -22.55 -4.31 -7.19
C ASP A 123 -22.41 -3.96 -8.67
N TYR A 124 -23.19 -4.64 -9.49
CA TYR A 124 -23.26 -4.36 -10.92
C TYR A 124 -24.35 -3.31 -11.18
N LEU A 125 -24.02 -2.32 -12.00
CA LEU A 125 -24.99 -1.36 -12.48
C LEU A 125 -25.93 -2.04 -13.50
N PRO A 126 -27.26 -1.92 -13.35
CA PRO A 126 -28.21 -2.38 -14.37
C PRO A 126 -27.97 -1.69 -15.72
N THR A 127 -28.24 -2.37 -16.82
CA THR A 127 -28.03 -1.84 -18.18
C THR A 127 -28.79 -0.53 -18.41
N ASP A 128 -30.01 -0.40 -17.88
CA ASP A 128 -30.79 0.83 -17.99
C ASP A 128 -30.13 2.01 -17.26
N THR A 129 -29.49 1.75 -16.12
CA THR A 129 -28.73 2.75 -15.38
C THR A 129 -27.52 3.21 -16.19
N ILE A 130 -26.80 2.28 -16.81
CA ILE A 130 -25.66 2.59 -17.68
C ILE A 130 -26.12 3.43 -18.88
N ALA A 131 -27.21 3.03 -19.54
CA ALA A 131 -27.79 3.78 -20.66
C ALA A 131 -28.18 5.22 -20.23
N SER A 132 -28.67 5.38 -19.02
CA SER A 132 -29.01 6.70 -18.46
C SER A 132 -27.75 7.54 -18.18
N ILE A 133 -26.67 6.95 -17.69
CA ILE A 133 -25.39 7.63 -17.47
C ILE A 133 -24.80 8.11 -18.80
N LEU A 134 -24.79 7.25 -19.83
CA LEU A 134 -24.24 7.58 -21.15
C LEU A 134 -25.02 8.70 -21.87
N LYS A 135 -26.27 8.98 -21.48
CA LYS A 135 -27.09 10.09 -22.03
C LYS A 135 -26.85 11.43 -21.32
N GLN A 136 -26.09 11.47 -20.21
CA GLN A 136 -25.89 12.72 -19.44
C GLN A 136 -24.99 13.73 -20.13
N PRO A 137 -23.89 13.36 -20.84
CA PRO A 137 -23.00 14.30 -21.46
C PRO A 137 -23.73 15.13 -22.53
N ASN A 138 -23.47 16.45 -22.56
CA ASN A 138 -24.04 17.35 -23.55
C ASN A 138 -23.29 17.23 -24.89
N TYR A 139 -23.90 16.58 -25.87
CA TYR A 139 -23.33 16.37 -27.21
C TYR A 139 -23.08 17.66 -28.00
N GLY A 140 -23.62 18.79 -27.56
CA GLY A 140 -23.41 20.09 -28.19
C GLY A 140 -22.11 20.80 -27.77
N THR A 141 -21.34 20.21 -26.85
CA THR A 141 -20.08 20.77 -26.35
C THR A 141 -18.92 19.82 -26.57
N SER A 142 -17.71 20.34 -26.75
CA SER A 142 -16.49 19.54 -26.89
C SER A 142 -16.19 18.72 -25.63
N GLU A 143 -16.49 19.30 -24.46
CA GLU A 143 -16.37 18.58 -23.18
C GLU A 143 -17.34 17.41 -23.08
N GLY A 144 -18.59 17.59 -23.48
CA GLY A 144 -19.58 16.52 -23.45
C GLY A 144 -19.26 15.40 -24.43
N ILE A 145 -18.74 15.71 -25.62
CA ILE A 145 -18.26 14.69 -26.57
C ILE A 145 -17.10 13.90 -25.97
N ARG A 146 -16.11 14.59 -25.36
CA ARG A 146 -14.99 13.94 -24.67
C ARG A 146 -15.49 13.03 -23.54
N ASP A 147 -16.40 13.52 -22.69
CA ASP A 147 -16.91 12.78 -21.55
C ASP A 147 -17.69 11.54 -21.99
N LEU A 148 -18.50 11.65 -23.06
CA LEU A 148 -19.14 10.49 -23.66
C LEU A 148 -18.14 9.46 -24.18
N ALA A 149 -17.09 9.90 -24.88
CA ALA A 149 -16.06 9.02 -25.40
C ALA A 149 -15.36 8.25 -24.26
N ILE A 150 -15.02 8.94 -23.16
CA ILE A 150 -14.43 8.34 -21.95
C ILE A 150 -15.37 7.29 -21.34
N LEU A 151 -16.63 7.67 -21.11
CA LEU A 151 -17.61 6.76 -20.49
C LEU A 151 -17.89 5.53 -21.38
N SER A 152 -18.04 5.74 -22.69
CA SER A 152 -18.24 4.63 -23.63
C SER A 152 -17.04 3.71 -23.69
N PHE A 153 -15.82 4.27 -23.73
CA PHE A 153 -14.61 3.47 -23.75
C PHE A 153 -14.46 2.61 -22.48
N LEU A 154 -14.71 3.20 -21.30
CA LEU A 154 -14.68 2.47 -20.02
C LEU A 154 -15.71 1.34 -19.99
N TYR A 155 -16.92 1.59 -20.49
CA TYR A 155 -17.98 0.59 -20.51
C TYR A 155 -17.70 -0.56 -21.48
N GLU A 156 -17.28 -0.26 -22.71
CA GLU A 156 -17.03 -1.25 -23.76
C GLU A 156 -15.78 -2.12 -23.48
N THR A 157 -14.74 -1.53 -22.90
CA THR A 157 -13.47 -2.23 -22.69
C THR A 157 -13.33 -2.82 -21.29
N GLY A 158 -14.04 -2.28 -20.29
CA GLY A 158 -13.87 -2.63 -18.88
C GLY A 158 -12.48 -2.27 -18.32
N CYS A 159 -11.74 -1.38 -19.01
CA CYS A 159 -10.42 -0.97 -18.57
C CYS A 159 -10.48 -0.12 -17.29
N ARG A 160 -9.37 -0.12 -16.54
CA ARG A 160 -9.24 0.76 -15.37
C ARG A 160 -9.01 2.20 -15.79
N VAL A 161 -9.42 3.14 -14.94
CA VAL A 161 -9.23 4.59 -15.20
C VAL A 161 -7.75 4.92 -15.50
N GLN A 162 -6.80 4.29 -14.83
CA GLN A 162 -5.38 4.51 -15.12
C GLN A 162 -4.99 3.99 -16.50
N GLU A 163 -5.50 2.86 -16.92
CA GLU A 163 -5.25 2.28 -18.23
C GLU A 163 -5.81 3.20 -19.34
N LEU A 164 -6.98 3.82 -19.09
CA LEU A 164 -7.53 4.83 -20.01
C LEU A 164 -6.63 6.08 -20.12
N ILE A 165 -6.11 6.58 -18.98
CA ILE A 165 -5.21 7.75 -18.96
C ILE A 165 -3.90 7.45 -19.72
N ASP A 166 -3.43 6.23 -19.66
CA ASP A 166 -2.18 5.78 -20.28
C ASP A 166 -2.36 5.38 -21.77
N VAL A 167 -3.61 5.46 -22.30
CA VAL A 167 -3.86 5.22 -23.75
C VAL A 167 -3.19 6.31 -24.57
N CYS A 168 -2.24 5.91 -25.39
CA CYS A 168 -1.64 6.76 -26.42
C CYS A 168 -2.27 6.46 -27.76
N LEU A 169 -2.70 7.50 -28.47
CA LEU A 169 -3.05 7.38 -29.87
C LEU A 169 -1.74 7.31 -30.64
N GLY A 170 -1.47 6.16 -31.27
CA GLY A 170 -0.28 5.93 -32.09
C GLY A 170 -0.26 6.73 -33.37
#